data_b0163773e8d811ccb1c87e210336671e
#
_entry.id   b0163773e8d811ccb1c87e210336671e
#
_cell.length_a   1.000
_cell.length_b   1.000
_cell.length_c   1.000
_cell.angle_alpha   90.00
_cell.angle_beta   90.00
_cell.angle_gamma   90.00
#
_symmetry.space_group_name_H-M   'P 1'
#
loop_
_entity.id
_entity.type
_entity.pdbx_description
1 polymer ?
#
loop_
_entity_poly.entity_id
_entity_poly.type
_entity_poly.pdbx_seq_one_letter_code
_entity_poly.pdbx_strand_id
1 'polypeptide(L)'
;MDRRTGSGTSLRARLAAREPVLMPGVWDAISAKLCAESGFSTVFLSGYCVAGSLLGVPDFGLLTQTEMADVARRVCAAVPGVDVVVDADTGYGNPLNTRRTVELWEQAGAAGMFIEDQVWPKRCGHMAGKQVVLRAEWLAKLQAACDHGATIHITARTDARAANGLDDAIERAKMARDTGVDALFVEAPESVGELEAIAAALPDITLVANMVESGRTPLLSPAELADLGFTLIVSPLSLLFTMVQAIRGTLDVLAAKGTMRDDLGRLVDMDGFGRLVGLDEHYALDARYRSG
;
A
#
# COMPACT_ATOMS: atom_id res chain seq x y z
N MET A 1 25.14 -7.23 -6.19
CA MET A 1 25.31 -5.80 -6.49
C MET A 1 24.17 -5.10 -5.76
N ASP A 2 24.46 -4.51 -4.64
CA ASP A 2 23.47 -3.89 -3.75
C ASP A 2 22.89 -2.65 -4.44
N ARG A 3 21.61 -2.71 -4.82
CA ARG A 3 20.91 -1.61 -5.53
C ARG A 3 20.30 -0.58 -4.57
N ARG A 4 20.54 -0.68 -3.27
CA ARG A 4 20.00 0.23 -2.25
C ARG A 4 21.02 1.31 -1.88
N THR A 5 21.43 2.13 -2.84
CA THR A 5 22.23 3.35 -2.57
C THR A 5 21.40 4.62 -2.67
N GLY A 6 20.15 4.58 -2.18
CA GLY A 6 19.42 5.80 -1.87
C GLY A 6 19.88 6.29 -0.50
N SER A 7 20.25 7.56 -0.37
CA SER A 7 20.72 8.21 0.87
C SER A 7 19.61 8.43 1.92
N GLY A 8 18.49 7.72 1.85
CA GLY A 8 17.38 7.79 2.78
C GLY A 8 17.44 6.75 3.88
N THR A 9 17.01 7.10 5.08
CA THR A 9 16.81 6.18 6.19
C THR A 9 15.72 5.16 5.81
N SER A 10 15.99 3.85 5.98
CA SER A 10 15.03 2.79 5.62
C SER A 10 13.71 2.89 6.40
N LEU A 11 12.62 2.33 5.84
CA LEU A 11 11.31 2.27 6.50
C LEU A 11 11.43 1.75 7.95
N ARG A 12 12.13 0.64 8.19
CA ARG A 12 12.33 0.06 9.52
C ARG A 12 13.00 1.05 10.49
N ALA A 13 14.01 1.78 10.04
CA ALA A 13 14.72 2.73 10.90
C ALA A 13 13.87 3.95 11.26
N ARG A 14 13.05 4.45 10.32
CA ARG A 14 12.10 5.55 10.59
C ARG A 14 11.01 5.13 11.57
N LEU A 15 10.43 3.94 11.38
CA LEU A 15 9.42 3.40 12.28
C LEU A 15 9.98 3.11 13.68
N ALA A 16 11.23 2.62 13.76
CA ALA A 16 11.93 2.45 15.05
C ALA A 16 12.17 3.80 15.77
N ALA A 17 12.38 4.88 15.03
CA ALA A 17 12.46 6.25 15.57
C ALA A 17 11.08 6.86 15.89
N ARG A 18 9.98 6.12 15.68
CA ARG A 18 8.59 6.57 15.81
C ARG A 18 8.26 7.79 14.93
N GLU A 19 8.93 7.93 13.79
CA GLU A 19 8.60 8.95 12.82
C GLU A 19 7.30 8.59 12.08
N PRO A 20 6.32 9.51 11.96
CA PRO A 20 5.13 9.28 11.16
C PRO A 20 5.49 9.08 9.69
N VAL A 21 5.09 7.95 9.12
CA VAL A 21 5.31 7.60 7.72
C VAL A 21 3.98 7.56 7.00
N LEU A 22 3.71 8.56 6.16
CA LEU A 22 2.54 8.59 5.29
C LEU A 22 2.86 7.89 3.96
N MET A 23 2.03 6.92 3.59
CA MET A 23 2.13 6.16 2.36
C MET A 23 0.93 6.43 1.44
N PRO A 24 1.09 7.23 0.38
CA PRO A 24 0.07 7.32 -0.67
C PRO A 24 -0.11 5.98 -1.38
N GLY A 25 -1.35 5.66 -1.76
CA GLY A 25 -1.68 4.48 -2.56
C GLY A 25 -1.30 4.65 -4.01
N VAL A 26 -0.56 3.67 -4.54
CA VAL A 26 -0.12 3.61 -5.95
C VAL A 26 -0.58 2.30 -6.58
N TRP A 27 -0.59 2.23 -7.91
CA TRP A 27 -1.03 1.03 -8.65
C TRP A 27 -0.19 0.75 -9.92
N ASP A 28 0.67 1.69 -10.31
CA ASP A 28 1.53 1.59 -11.48
C ASP A 28 2.81 2.44 -11.34
N ALA A 29 3.66 2.38 -12.35
CA ALA A 29 4.91 3.14 -12.38
C ALA A 29 4.69 4.66 -12.38
N ILE A 30 3.62 5.16 -13.02
CA ILE A 30 3.36 6.60 -13.11
C ILE A 30 2.89 7.16 -11.77
N SER A 31 1.94 6.51 -11.11
CA SER A 31 1.48 6.93 -9.78
C SER A 31 2.62 6.92 -8.76
N ALA A 32 3.51 5.90 -8.82
CA ALA A 32 4.68 5.84 -7.95
C ALA A 32 5.71 6.95 -8.24
N LYS A 33 5.99 7.24 -9.51
CA LYS A 33 6.90 8.34 -9.90
C LYS A 33 6.39 9.70 -9.45
N LEU A 34 5.09 9.96 -9.57
CA LEU A 34 4.47 11.20 -9.09
C LEU A 34 4.61 11.35 -7.56
N CYS A 35 4.45 10.26 -6.81
CA CYS A 35 4.70 10.28 -5.37
C CYS A 35 6.18 10.58 -5.06
N ALA A 36 7.12 9.96 -5.77
CA ALA A 36 8.55 10.21 -5.61
C ALA A 36 8.92 11.66 -5.94
N GLU A 37 8.41 12.22 -7.03
CA GLU A 37 8.59 13.63 -7.42
C GLU A 37 8.03 14.60 -6.36
N SER A 38 6.94 14.21 -5.69
CA SER A 38 6.34 14.96 -4.59
C SER A 38 7.07 14.80 -3.24
N GLY A 39 8.19 14.05 -3.20
CA GLY A 39 9.02 13.89 -2.01
C GLY A 39 8.61 12.74 -1.09
N PHE A 40 7.66 11.90 -1.47
CA PHE A 40 7.33 10.71 -0.68
C PHE A 40 8.43 9.66 -0.81
N SER A 41 8.98 9.24 0.34
CA SER A 41 10.01 8.21 0.43
C SER A 41 9.44 6.80 0.67
N THR A 42 8.12 6.69 0.88
CA THR A 42 7.40 5.42 1.02
C THR A 42 6.05 5.52 0.34
N VAL A 43 5.67 4.47 -0.37
CA VAL A 43 4.36 4.33 -1.03
C VAL A 43 3.72 2.98 -0.71
N PHE A 44 2.41 2.91 -0.83
CA PHE A 44 1.64 1.67 -0.66
C PHE A 44 1.10 1.19 -2.00
N LEU A 45 1.54 0.02 -2.47
CA LEU A 45 0.95 -0.64 -3.63
C LEU A 45 -0.37 -1.28 -3.21
N SER A 46 -1.46 -0.59 -3.50
CA SER A 46 -2.81 -0.91 -3.04
C SER A 46 -3.47 -1.96 -3.94
N GLY A 47 -3.85 -3.11 -3.36
CA GLY A 47 -4.60 -4.16 -4.07
C GLY A 47 -5.92 -3.64 -4.64
N TYR A 48 -6.63 -2.78 -3.89
CA TYR A 48 -7.83 -2.09 -4.38
C TYR A 48 -7.57 -1.28 -5.66
N CYS A 49 -6.49 -0.48 -5.65
CA CYS A 49 -6.15 0.35 -6.79
C CYS A 49 -5.70 -0.50 -7.99
N VAL A 50 -4.95 -1.57 -7.74
CA VAL A 50 -4.53 -2.50 -8.79
C VAL A 50 -5.73 -3.24 -9.38
N ALA A 51 -6.67 -3.75 -8.56
CA ALA A 51 -7.90 -4.38 -9.07
C ALA A 51 -8.70 -3.41 -9.96
N GLY A 52 -8.87 -2.16 -9.51
CA GLY A 52 -9.57 -1.13 -10.26
C GLY A 52 -8.88 -0.74 -11.56
N SER A 53 -7.55 -0.56 -11.54
CA SER A 53 -6.81 -0.07 -12.71
C SER A 53 -6.43 -1.17 -13.72
N LEU A 54 -6.04 -2.35 -13.24
CA LEU A 54 -5.57 -3.45 -14.08
C LEU A 54 -6.73 -4.25 -14.68
N LEU A 55 -7.76 -4.55 -13.86
CA LEU A 55 -8.88 -5.41 -14.23
C LEU A 55 -10.18 -4.65 -14.48
N GLY A 56 -10.30 -3.39 -14.01
CA GLY A 56 -11.56 -2.63 -14.08
C GLY A 56 -12.67 -3.19 -13.20
N VAL A 57 -12.31 -3.88 -12.10
CA VAL A 57 -13.25 -4.57 -11.21
C VAL A 57 -13.10 -4.11 -9.76
N PRO A 58 -14.12 -4.30 -8.91
CA PRO A 58 -13.99 -4.02 -7.49
C PRO A 58 -13.02 -5.01 -6.81
N ASP A 59 -12.52 -4.60 -5.64
CA ASP A 59 -11.58 -5.40 -4.84
C ASP A 59 -12.30 -6.54 -4.10
N PHE A 60 -12.42 -7.68 -4.76
CA PHE A 60 -13.09 -8.91 -4.31
C PHE A 60 -12.19 -10.15 -4.37
N GLY A 61 -10.87 -9.96 -4.19
CA GLY A 61 -9.91 -11.06 -4.27
C GLY A 61 -9.80 -11.68 -5.65
N LEU A 62 -10.00 -10.88 -6.70
CA LEU A 62 -9.89 -11.34 -8.11
C LEU A 62 -8.46 -11.28 -8.64
N LEU A 63 -7.62 -10.44 -8.04
CA LEU A 63 -6.20 -10.38 -8.38
C LEU A 63 -5.50 -11.65 -7.92
N THR A 64 -4.68 -12.19 -8.80
CA THR A 64 -3.81 -13.32 -8.46
C THR A 64 -2.49 -12.84 -7.85
N GLN A 65 -1.82 -13.72 -7.09
CA GLN A 65 -0.48 -13.49 -6.58
C GLN A 65 0.51 -13.07 -7.69
N THR A 66 0.41 -13.70 -8.87
CA THR A 66 1.32 -13.44 -9.99
C THR A 66 1.09 -12.06 -10.61
N GLU A 67 -0.16 -11.65 -10.79
CA GLU A 67 -0.48 -10.29 -11.27
C GLU A 67 0.03 -9.23 -10.31
N MET A 68 -0.20 -9.41 -9.01
CA MET A 68 0.27 -8.48 -7.98
C MET A 68 1.80 -8.40 -7.93
N ALA A 69 2.49 -9.56 -8.03
CA ALA A 69 3.96 -9.63 -8.08
C ALA A 69 4.54 -8.92 -9.31
N ASP A 70 3.88 -9.04 -10.48
CA ASP A 70 4.32 -8.36 -11.71
C ASP A 70 4.17 -6.83 -11.59
N VAL A 71 3.06 -6.35 -11.02
CA VAL A 71 2.88 -4.92 -10.76
C VAL A 71 3.91 -4.43 -9.73
N ALA A 72 4.11 -5.16 -8.62
CA ALA A 72 5.09 -4.80 -7.58
C ALA A 72 6.50 -4.66 -8.17
N ARG A 73 6.94 -5.61 -8.99
CA ARG A 73 8.24 -5.57 -9.66
C ARG A 73 8.40 -4.32 -10.55
N ARG A 74 7.37 -3.96 -11.30
CA ARG A 74 7.38 -2.76 -12.17
C ARG A 74 7.42 -1.47 -11.36
N VAL A 75 6.63 -1.39 -10.30
CA VAL A 75 6.59 -0.22 -9.40
C VAL A 75 7.93 -0.04 -8.69
N CYS A 76 8.47 -1.09 -8.05
CA CYS A 76 9.76 -1.02 -7.38
C CYS A 76 10.91 -0.64 -8.34
N ALA A 77 10.88 -1.14 -9.58
CA ALA A 77 11.88 -0.79 -10.60
C ALA A 77 11.77 0.66 -11.08
N ALA A 78 10.56 1.25 -11.07
CA ALA A 78 10.33 2.61 -11.55
C ALA A 78 10.77 3.69 -10.56
N VAL A 79 10.86 3.36 -9.26
CA VAL A 79 11.17 4.31 -8.18
C VAL A 79 12.30 3.79 -7.27
N PRO A 80 13.53 3.60 -7.81
CA PRO A 80 14.66 3.15 -7.02
C PRO A 80 14.94 4.17 -5.90
N GLY A 81 14.96 3.71 -4.65
CA GLY A 81 15.17 4.57 -3.46
C GLY A 81 13.88 5.00 -2.76
N VAL A 82 12.70 4.62 -3.27
CA VAL A 82 11.42 4.72 -2.55
C VAL A 82 11.08 3.36 -1.96
N ASP A 83 10.71 3.32 -0.69
CA ASP A 83 10.22 2.11 -0.03
C ASP A 83 8.79 1.79 -0.52
N VAL A 84 8.62 0.64 -1.17
CA VAL A 84 7.30 0.17 -1.64
C VAL A 84 6.77 -0.88 -0.67
N VAL A 85 5.69 -0.57 0.04
CA VAL A 85 4.94 -1.55 0.85
C VAL A 85 3.81 -2.11 -0.01
N VAL A 86 3.66 -3.42 -0.05
CA VAL A 86 2.75 -4.10 -0.99
C VAL A 86 1.62 -4.78 -0.24
N ASP A 87 0.39 -4.63 -0.73
CA ASP A 87 -0.74 -5.46 -0.30
C ASP A 87 -0.48 -6.93 -0.68
N ALA A 88 -0.65 -7.83 0.26
CA ALA A 88 -0.50 -9.26 0.05
C ALA A 88 -1.79 -10.04 0.33
N ASP A 89 -2.90 -9.33 0.41
CA ASP A 89 -4.21 -9.92 0.70
C ASP A 89 -4.10 -10.90 1.91
N THR A 90 -4.61 -12.11 1.77
CA THR A 90 -4.57 -13.16 2.81
C THR A 90 -3.31 -14.04 2.72
N GLY A 91 -2.30 -13.65 1.94
CA GLY A 91 -1.10 -14.46 1.66
C GLY A 91 -1.30 -15.46 0.52
N TYR A 92 -2.42 -15.38 -0.21
CA TYR A 92 -2.78 -16.19 -1.39
C TYR A 92 -2.83 -17.71 -1.16
N GLY A 93 -3.22 -18.12 0.05
CA GLY A 93 -3.44 -19.54 0.37
C GLY A 93 -3.07 -19.91 1.81
N ASN A 94 -2.44 -21.08 1.97
CA ASN A 94 -1.99 -21.61 3.27
C ASN A 94 -0.62 -21.00 3.69
N PRO A 95 -0.04 -21.39 4.85
CA PRO A 95 1.26 -20.88 5.30
C PRO A 95 2.41 -21.03 4.28
N LEU A 96 2.42 -22.11 3.49
CA LEU A 96 3.45 -22.28 2.44
C LEU A 96 3.26 -21.30 1.27
N ASN A 97 2.02 -20.99 0.92
CA ASN A 97 1.72 -19.95 -0.08
C ASN A 97 2.12 -18.56 0.45
N THR A 98 1.87 -18.28 1.73
CA THR A 98 2.28 -17.03 2.36
C THR A 98 3.80 -16.86 2.32
N ARG A 99 4.56 -17.91 2.66
CA ARG A 99 6.02 -17.91 2.55
C ARG A 99 6.48 -17.59 1.11
N ARG A 100 5.86 -18.25 0.12
CA ARG A 100 6.14 -17.95 -1.30
C ARG A 100 5.79 -16.49 -1.66
N THR A 101 4.74 -15.93 -1.09
CA THR A 101 4.39 -14.52 -1.29
C THR A 101 5.49 -13.60 -0.78
N VAL A 102 6.04 -13.86 0.41
CA VAL A 102 7.21 -13.12 0.94
C VAL A 102 8.37 -13.17 -0.05
N GLU A 103 8.73 -14.37 -0.54
CA GLU A 103 9.81 -14.55 -1.52
C GLU A 103 9.60 -13.73 -2.79
N LEU A 104 8.38 -13.71 -3.31
CA LEU A 104 8.05 -12.95 -4.52
C LEU A 104 8.12 -11.43 -4.31
N TRP A 105 7.66 -10.94 -3.16
CA TRP A 105 7.72 -9.52 -2.81
C TRP A 105 9.17 -9.07 -2.57
N GLU A 106 10.01 -9.88 -1.92
CA GLU A 106 11.45 -9.62 -1.79
C GLU A 106 12.13 -9.54 -3.17
N GLN A 107 11.85 -10.50 -4.05
CA GLN A 107 12.38 -10.53 -5.42
C GLN A 107 11.90 -9.34 -6.26
N ALA A 108 10.68 -8.85 -6.01
CA ALA A 108 10.16 -7.64 -6.64
C ALA A 108 10.87 -6.36 -6.15
N GLY A 109 11.55 -6.41 -5.00
CA GLY A 109 12.22 -5.27 -4.37
C GLY A 109 11.33 -4.50 -3.40
N ALA A 110 10.24 -5.09 -2.92
CA ALA A 110 9.38 -4.48 -1.91
C ALA A 110 10.13 -4.24 -0.60
N ALA A 111 9.75 -3.19 0.12
CA ALA A 111 10.26 -2.86 1.45
C ALA A 111 9.40 -3.44 2.59
N GLY A 112 8.16 -3.77 2.30
CA GLY A 112 7.23 -4.34 3.27
C GLY A 112 5.98 -4.91 2.62
N MET A 113 5.16 -5.58 3.45
CA MET A 113 3.90 -6.16 3.02
C MET A 113 2.86 -6.17 4.14
N PHE A 114 1.57 -6.22 3.75
CA PHE A 114 0.44 -6.41 4.64
C PHE A 114 -0.18 -7.79 4.39
N ILE A 115 -0.50 -8.55 5.46
CA ILE A 115 -1.17 -9.85 5.40
C ILE A 115 -2.39 -9.80 6.29
N GLU A 116 -3.58 -10.03 5.73
CA GLU A 116 -4.85 -9.95 6.44
C GLU A 116 -5.43 -11.32 6.81
N ASP A 117 -6.36 -11.32 7.78
CA ASP A 117 -7.02 -12.52 8.32
C ASP A 117 -8.38 -12.83 7.67
N GLN A 118 -8.72 -12.23 6.54
CA GLN A 118 -9.98 -12.47 5.88
C GLN A 118 -10.09 -13.90 5.32
N VAL A 119 -11.32 -14.40 5.26
CA VAL A 119 -11.66 -15.60 4.48
C VAL A 119 -11.58 -15.27 2.99
N TRP A 120 -10.91 -16.13 2.21
CA TRP A 120 -10.86 -15.97 0.76
C TRP A 120 -12.14 -16.44 0.07
N PRO A 121 -12.67 -15.75 -0.97
CA PRO A 121 -12.14 -14.49 -1.52
C PRO A 121 -12.43 -13.29 -0.59
N LYS A 122 -11.40 -12.49 -0.38
CA LYS A 122 -11.45 -11.30 0.49
C LYS A 122 -12.30 -10.18 -0.11
N ARG A 123 -12.58 -9.16 0.70
CA ARG A 123 -13.22 -7.90 0.29
C ARG A 123 -12.44 -6.72 0.82
N CYS A 124 -12.60 -5.55 0.17
CA CYS A 124 -12.02 -4.32 0.69
C CYS A 124 -12.39 -4.08 2.16
N GLY A 125 -11.43 -3.62 2.97
CA GLY A 125 -11.56 -3.41 4.41
C GLY A 125 -12.75 -2.55 4.85
N HIS A 126 -13.20 -1.63 4.02
CA HIS A 126 -14.36 -0.76 4.30
C HIS A 126 -15.71 -1.30 3.76
N MET A 127 -15.72 -2.45 3.08
CA MET A 127 -16.94 -3.11 2.61
C MET A 127 -17.60 -3.96 3.70
N ALA A 128 -18.90 -4.23 3.52
CA ALA A 128 -19.68 -5.08 4.42
C ALA A 128 -19.54 -6.57 4.08
N GLY A 129 -19.89 -7.45 5.05
CA GLY A 129 -20.00 -8.90 4.85
C GLY A 129 -18.64 -9.62 4.83
N LYS A 130 -17.60 -9.01 5.42
CA LYS A 130 -16.32 -9.68 5.66
C LYS A 130 -16.46 -10.81 6.68
N GLN A 131 -15.63 -11.84 6.51
CA GLN A 131 -15.45 -12.92 7.46
C GLN A 131 -13.95 -13.11 7.69
N VAL A 132 -13.59 -13.52 8.90
CA VAL A 132 -12.20 -13.79 9.26
C VAL A 132 -11.98 -15.26 9.51
N VAL A 133 -10.81 -15.77 9.16
CA VAL A 133 -10.40 -17.15 9.42
C VAL A 133 -10.19 -17.40 10.91
N LEU A 134 -10.06 -18.65 11.32
CA LEU A 134 -9.67 -18.99 12.70
C LEU A 134 -8.34 -18.31 13.05
N ARG A 135 -8.21 -17.86 14.31
CA ARG A 135 -6.98 -17.22 14.80
C ARG A 135 -5.75 -18.08 14.54
N ALA A 136 -5.81 -19.38 14.82
CA ALA A 136 -4.71 -20.31 14.60
C ALA A 136 -4.27 -20.39 13.13
N GLU A 137 -5.19 -20.31 12.18
CA GLU A 137 -4.89 -20.34 10.76
C GLU A 137 -4.12 -19.07 10.34
N TRP A 138 -4.59 -17.89 10.75
CA TRP A 138 -3.92 -16.63 10.44
C TRP A 138 -2.54 -16.55 11.09
N LEU A 139 -2.42 -16.91 12.39
CA LEU A 139 -1.16 -16.92 13.10
C LEU A 139 -0.13 -17.85 12.45
N ALA A 140 -0.55 -19.02 11.94
CA ALA A 140 0.34 -19.92 11.22
C ALA A 140 0.89 -19.30 9.92
N LYS A 141 0.09 -18.47 9.22
CA LYS A 141 0.54 -17.71 8.05
C LYS A 141 1.55 -16.64 8.44
N LEU A 142 1.28 -15.88 9.51
CA LEU A 142 2.20 -14.86 10.01
C LEU A 142 3.53 -15.48 10.47
N GLN A 143 3.47 -16.57 11.22
CA GLN A 143 4.65 -17.30 11.65
C GLN A 143 5.49 -17.77 10.46
N ALA A 144 4.85 -18.35 9.42
CA ALA A 144 5.54 -18.79 8.22
C ALA A 144 6.20 -17.63 7.44
N ALA A 145 5.58 -16.45 7.46
CA ALA A 145 6.17 -15.25 6.88
C ALA A 145 7.40 -14.78 7.68
N CYS A 146 7.31 -14.75 9.01
CA CYS A 146 8.42 -14.33 9.88
C CYS A 146 9.58 -15.36 9.88
N ASP A 147 9.27 -16.66 9.93
CA ASP A 147 10.28 -17.76 9.92
C ASP A 147 11.07 -17.85 8.60
N HIS A 148 10.55 -17.24 7.53
CA HIS A 148 11.31 -17.13 6.28
C HIS A 148 12.58 -16.30 6.45
N GLY A 149 12.69 -15.51 7.52
CA GLY A 149 13.80 -14.58 7.73
C GLY A 149 13.73 -13.38 6.78
N ALA A 150 12.51 -12.93 6.49
CA ALA A 150 12.23 -11.87 5.55
C ALA A 150 13.05 -10.60 5.84
N THR A 151 13.62 -10.01 4.80
CA THR A 151 14.31 -8.72 4.86
C THR A 151 13.31 -7.56 4.81
N ILE A 152 12.09 -7.81 4.32
CA ILE A 152 11.00 -6.84 4.21
C ILE A 152 10.22 -6.72 5.51
N HIS A 153 9.57 -5.57 5.71
CA HIS A 153 8.71 -5.27 6.85
C HIS A 153 7.39 -6.03 6.74
N ILE A 154 7.02 -6.80 7.76
CA ILE A 154 5.76 -7.58 7.77
C ILE A 154 4.77 -6.92 8.70
N THR A 155 3.62 -6.54 8.15
CA THR A 155 2.47 -6.01 8.90
C THR A 155 1.36 -7.05 8.95
N ALA A 156 0.92 -7.40 10.15
CA ALA A 156 -0.25 -8.22 10.36
C ALA A 156 -1.52 -7.35 10.41
N ARG A 157 -2.45 -7.59 9.49
CA ARG A 157 -3.74 -6.90 9.43
C ARG A 157 -4.86 -7.82 9.90
N THR A 158 -5.74 -7.29 10.76
CA THR A 158 -6.98 -7.97 11.13
C THR A 158 -8.20 -7.17 10.71
N ASP A 159 -9.14 -7.81 10.06
CA ASP A 159 -10.46 -7.29 9.69
C ASP A 159 -11.55 -7.69 10.68
N ALA A 160 -11.18 -8.29 11.82
CA ALA A 160 -12.09 -8.80 12.83
C ALA A 160 -12.98 -7.74 13.47
N ARG A 161 -12.55 -6.46 13.48
CA ARG A 161 -13.38 -5.36 14.00
C ARG A 161 -14.76 -5.34 13.33
N ALA A 162 -14.81 -5.46 12.02
CA ALA A 162 -16.05 -5.44 11.27
C ALA A 162 -16.82 -6.76 11.31
N ALA A 163 -16.14 -7.88 11.53
CA ALA A 163 -16.72 -9.21 11.56
C ALA A 163 -17.20 -9.63 12.96
N ASN A 164 -16.40 -9.37 14.00
CA ASN A 164 -16.56 -9.90 15.34
C ASN A 164 -16.55 -8.83 16.44
N GLY A 165 -16.20 -7.57 16.10
CA GLY A 165 -16.09 -6.45 17.05
C GLY A 165 -14.66 -6.13 17.44
N LEU A 166 -14.50 -4.97 18.13
CA LEU A 166 -13.19 -4.40 18.47
C LEU A 166 -12.38 -5.31 19.41
N ASP A 167 -13.02 -5.91 20.40
CA ASP A 167 -12.34 -6.78 21.37
C ASP A 167 -11.66 -7.97 20.72
N ASP A 168 -12.34 -8.67 19.77
CA ASP A 168 -11.71 -9.77 19.01
C ASP A 168 -10.56 -9.29 18.13
N ALA A 169 -10.70 -8.10 17.52
CA ALA A 169 -9.63 -7.53 16.71
C ALA A 169 -8.39 -7.21 17.55
N ILE A 170 -8.56 -6.61 18.73
CA ILE A 170 -7.45 -6.32 19.65
C ILE A 170 -6.79 -7.61 20.13
N GLU A 171 -7.56 -8.63 20.51
CA GLU A 171 -7.00 -9.91 20.93
C GLU A 171 -6.24 -10.62 19.81
N ARG A 172 -6.74 -10.60 18.57
CA ARG A 172 -6.00 -11.10 17.39
C ARG A 172 -4.70 -10.35 17.19
N ALA A 173 -4.73 -9.03 17.28
CA ALA A 173 -3.54 -8.19 17.13
C ALA A 173 -2.48 -8.50 18.21
N LYS A 174 -2.87 -8.71 19.47
CA LYS A 174 -1.96 -9.14 20.53
C LYS A 174 -1.29 -10.47 20.22
N MET A 175 -2.09 -11.45 19.77
CA MET A 175 -1.55 -12.77 19.37
C MET A 175 -0.62 -12.67 18.15
N ALA A 176 -0.96 -11.82 17.18
CA ALA A 176 -0.13 -11.58 15.99
C ALA A 176 1.22 -10.96 16.34
N ARG A 177 1.27 -10.02 17.30
CA ARG A 177 2.52 -9.44 17.81
C ARG A 177 3.52 -10.54 18.23
N ASP A 178 3.02 -11.56 18.89
CA ASP A 178 3.84 -12.64 19.45
C ASP A 178 4.45 -13.56 18.37
N THR A 179 4.03 -13.44 17.09
CA THR A 179 4.64 -14.13 15.94
C THR A 179 5.90 -13.44 15.41
N GLY A 180 6.21 -12.23 15.89
CA GLY A 180 7.41 -11.48 15.47
C GLY A 180 7.18 -10.57 14.26
N VAL A 181 5.94 -10.21 13.93
CA VAL A 181 5.64 -9.19 12.92
C VAL A 181 6.14 -7.81 13.33
N ASP A 182 6.42 -6.97 12.36
CA ASP A 182 6.98 -5.63 12.58
C ASP A 182 5.92 -4.57 12.94
N ALA A 183 4.68 -4.76 12.49
CA ALA A 183 3.57 -3.83 12.75
C ALA A 183 2.21 -4.55 12.81
N LEU A 184 1.25 -3.86 13.44
CA LEU A 184 -0.13 -4.31 13.57
C LEU A 184 -1.09 -3.32 12.94
N PHE A 185 -2.09 -3.86 12.26
CA PHE A 185 -3.12 -3.10 11.60
C PHE A 185 -4.50 -3.65 11.96
N VAL A 186 -5.25 -2.92 12.77
CA VAL A 186 -6.67 -3.18 13.01
C VAL A 186 -7.47 -2.35 12.03
N GLU A 187 -8.14 -3.02 11.07
CA GLU A 187 -8.84 -2.35 9.97
C GLU A 187 -10.17 -1.74 10.40
N ALA A 188 -10.42 -0.54 9.91
CA ALA A 188 -11.69 0.18 9.98
C ALA A 188 -12.23 0.44 11.42
N PRO A 189 -11.43 0.97 12.36
CA PRO A 189 -11.99 1.53 13.59
C PRO A 189 -12.95 2.68 13.24
N GLU A 190 -14.08 2.77 13.94
CA GLU A 190 -15.18 3.69 13.56
C GLU A 190 -15.22 4.98 14.40
N SER A 191 -14.29 5.13 15.34
CA SER A 191 -14.19 6.34 16.16
C SER A 191 -12.76 6.60 16.63
N VAL A 192 -12.49 7.83 17.07
CA VAL A 192 -11.22 8.18 17.74
C VAL A 192 -11.04 7.35 19.01
N GLY A 193 -12.11 7.12 19.77
CA GLY A 193 -12.04 6.26 20.98
C GLY A 193 -11.65 4.81 20.68
N GLU A 194 -12.02 4.25 19.51
CA GLU A 194 -11.53 2.94 19.10
C GLU A 194 -10.05 2.95 18.74
N LEU A 195 -9.55 4.02 18.08
CA LEU A 195 -8.12 4.23 17.84
C LEU A 195 -7.34 4.31 19.16
N GLU A 196 -7.82 5.10 20.11
CA GLU A 196 -7.24 5.20 21.45
C GLU A 196 -7.18 3.84 22.18
N ALA A 197 -8.27 3.06 22.11
CA ALA A 197 -8.33 1.73 22.72
C ALA A 197 -7.33 0.76 22.08
N ILE A 198 -7.18 0.78 20.77
CA ILE A 198 -6.19 -0.03 20.03
C ILE A 198 -4.77 0.37 20.47
N ALA A 199 -4.45 1.65 20.47
CA ALA A 199 -3.13 2.15 20.86
C ALA A 199 -2.79 1.82 22.32
N ALA A 200 -3.74 2.00 23.24
CA ALA A 200 -3.56 1.63 24.64
C ALA A 200 -3.33 0.13 24.86
N ALA A 201 -3.93 -0.72 24.03
CA ALA A 201 -3.77 -2.16 24.12
C ALA A 201 -2.46 -2.70 23.50
N LEU A 202 -1.80 -1.91 22.64
CA LEU A 202 -0.67 -2.31 21.80
C LEU A 202 0.46 -1.25 21.79
N PRO A 203 0.99 -0.81 22.96
CA PRO A 203 1.87 0.36 23.05
C PRO A 203 3.28 0.12 22.49
N ASP A 204 3.73 -1.13 22.37
CA ASP A 204 5.13 -1.50 22.15
C ASP A 204 5.44 -1.89 20.70
N ILE A 205 4.50 -1.71 19.78
CA ILE A 205 4.65 -2.08 18.37
C ILE A 205 4.19 -0.95 17.46
N THR A 206 4.70 -0.91 16.23
CA THR A 206 4.21 0.01 15.19
C THR A 206 2.75 -0.26 14.87
N LEU A 207 1.91 0.77 14.95
CA LEU A 207 0.51 0.72 14.59
C LEU A 207 0.26 1.39 13.24
N VAL A 208 -0.61 0.74 12.44
CA VAL A 208 -1.02 1.24 11.13
C VAL A 208 -2.42 1.86 11.22
N ALA A 209 -2.57 3.06 10.64
CA ALA A 209 -3.87 3.70 10.43
C ALA A 209 -4.17 3.83 8.93
N ASN A 210 -5.39 3.50 8.53
CA ASN A 210 -5.85 3.55 7.15
C ASN A 210 -6.85 4.71 6.96
N MET A 211 -6.41 5.76 6.26
CA MET A 211 -7.16 6.98 6.02
C MET A 211 -7.85 6.95 4.65
N VAL A 212 -9.00 6.29 4.61
CA VAL A 212 -9.81 6.14 3.38
C VAL A 212 -10.87 7.23 3.34
N GLU A 213 -10.85 8.05 2.29
CA GLU A 213 -11.87 9.06 2.04
C GLU A 213 -13.26 8.42 1.88
N SER A 214 -14.22 8.93 2.62
CA SER A 214 -15.59 8.37 2.71
C SER A 214 -15.66 6.95 3.30
N GLY A 215 -14.58 6.50 3.96
CA GLY A 215 -14.53 5.24 4.69
C GLY A 215 -15.24 5.31 6.04
N ARG A 216 -15.00 4.30 6.89
CA ARG A 216 -15.59 4.20 8.24
C ARG A 216 -14.77 4.91 9.30
N THR A 217 -13.45 4.93 9.14
CA THR A 217 -12.50 5.52 10.08
C THR A 217 -12.54 7.05 9.96
N PRO A 218 -12.59 7.80 11.06
CA PRO A 218 -12.44 9.25 11.03
C PRO A 218 -11.11 9.64 10.37
N LEU A 219 -11.17 10.59 9.43
CA LEU A 219 -9.95 11.09 8.78
C LEU A 219 -9.19 12.00 9.75
N LEU A 220 -7.98 11.59 10.11
CA LEU A 220 -7.06 12.34 10.96
C LEU A 220 -5.78 12.63 10.19
N SER A 221 -5.12 13.73 10.54
CA SER A 221 -3.80 14.08 10.01
C SER A 221 -2.71 13.13 10.56
N PRO A 222 -1.56 13.04 9.90
CA PRO A 222 -0.43 12.26 10.42
C PRO A 222 0.02 12.70 11.83
N ALA A 223 -0.07 13.98 12.17
CA ALA A 223 0.26 14.49 13.49
C ALA A 223 -0.73 14.00 14.57
N GLU A 224 -2.04 14.10 14.31
CA GLU A 224 -3.08 13.61 15.23
C GLU A 224 -2.96 12.08 15.42
N LEU A 225 -2.64 11.33 14.38
CA LEU A 225 -2.43 9.89 14.46
C LEU A 225 -1.17 9.53 15.25
N ALA A 226 -0.08 10.30 15.08
CA ALA A 226 1.15 10.10 15.85
C ALA A 226 0.93 10.36 17.34
N ASP A 227 0.15 11.39 17.69
CA ASP A 227 -0.23 11.69 19.09
C ASP A 227 -1.05 10.55 19.72
N LEU A 228 -1.83 9.82 18.90
CA LEU A 228 -2.54 8.60 19.32
C LEU A 228 -1.65 7.35 19.35
N GLY A 229 -0.42 7.41 18.80
CA GLY A 229 0.52 6.27 18.75
C GLY A 229 0.59 5.52 17.43
N PHE A 230 -0.11 5.98 16.37
CA PHE A 230 -0.05 5.40 15.03
C PHE A 230 1.04 6.10 14.22
N THR A 231 2.03 5.35 13.75
CA THR A 231 3.18 5.90 13.02
C THR A 231 3.27 5.44 11.56
N LEU A 232 2.59 4.39 11.17
CA LEU A 232 2.51 3.97 9.76
C LEU A 232 1.10 4.29 9.23
N ILE A 233 1.01 5.23 8.28
CA ILE A 233 -0.25 5.82 7.85
C ILE A 233 -0.44 5.54 6.36
N VAL A 234 -1.59 4.98 5.99
CA VAL A 234 -1.94 4.70 4.60
C VAL A 234 -3.03 5.65 4.13
N SER A 235 -2.83 6.31 2.99
CA SER A 235 -3.86 7.02 2.22
C SER A 235 -4.04 6.28 0.89
N PRO A 236 -4.80 5.16 0.87
CA PRO A 236 -4.68 4.17 -0.19
C PRO A 236 -5.42 4.53 -1.48
N LEU A 237 -6.41 5.44 -1.44
CA LEU A 237 -7.37 5.63 -2.55
C LEU A 237 -7.38 7.05 -3.13
N SER A 238 -6.84 8.04 -2.42
CA SER A 238 -6.88 9.46 -2.78
C SER A 238 -6.46 9.72 -4.22
N LEU A 239 -5.34 9.11 -4.65
CA LEU A 239 -4.82 9.33 -6.01
C LEU A 239 -5.70 8.67 -7.08
N LEU A 240 -6.17 7.44 -6.83
CA LEU A 240 -7.07 6.74 -7.78
C LEU A 240 -8.39 7.50 -7.95
N PHE A 241 -8.99 7.95 -6.86
CA PHE A 241 -10.24 8.69 -6.91
C PHE A 241 -10.08 10.05 -7.59
N THR A 242 -8.96 10.74 -7.33
CA THR A 242 -8.59 11.98 -8.04
C THR A 242 -8.41 11.74 -9.53
N MET A 243 -7.69 10.68 -9.93
CA MET A 243 -7.50 10.30 -11.34
C MET A 243 -8.85 10.08 -12.03
N VAL A 244 -9.74 9.28 -11.42
CA VAL A 244 -11.08 9.02 -12.00
C VAL A 244 -11.85 10.32 -12.19
N GLN A 245 -11.84 11.22 -11.21
CA GLN A 245 -12.54 12.50 -11.31
C GLN A 245 -11.94 13.42 -12.37
N ALA A 246 -10.61 13.47 -12.47
CA ALA A 246 -9.90 14.27 -13.48
C ALA A 246 -10.20 13.77 -14.91
N ILE A 247 -10.17 12.45 -15.11
CA ILE A 247 -10.51 11.83 -16.41
C ILE A 247 -11.97 12.14 -16.79
N ARG A 248 -12.92 11.98 -15.86
CA ARG A 248 -14.34 12.34 -16.12
C ARG A 248 -14.47 13.77 -16.61
N GLY A 249 -13.89 14.73 -15.87
CA GLY A 249 -13.95 16.14 -16.27
C GLY A 249 -13.25 16.44 -17.61
N THR A 250 -12.23 15.69 -17.99
CA THR A 250 -11.59 15.79 -19.31
C THR A 250 -12.48 15.21 -20.40
N LEU A 251 -13.13 14.08 -20.15
CA LEU A 251 -14.08 13.45 -21.08
C LEU A 251 -15.30 14.33 -21.31
N ASP A 252 -15.82 15.04 -20.29
CA ASP A 252 -16.92 15.99 -20.43
C ASP A 252 -16.56 17.12 -21.42
N VAL A 253 -15.34 17.67 -21.34
CA VAL A 253 -14.85 18.70 -22.27
C VAL A 253 -14.74 18.13 -23.69
N LEU A 254 -14.13 16.95 -23.84
CA LEU A 254 -13.99 16.30 -25.15
C LEU A 254 -15.36 15.97 -25.77
N ALA A 255 -16.30 15.48 -24.98
CA ALA A 255 -17.67 15.19 -25.48
C ALA A 255 -18.40 16.45 -25.92
N ALA A 256 -18.24 17.56 -25.20
CA ALA A 256 -18.93 18.82 -25.50
C ALA A 256 -18.27 19.62 -26.63
N LYS A 257 -16.93 19.67 -26.69
CA LYS A 257 -16.16 20.54 -27.57
C LYS A 257 -15.41 19.81 -28.69
N GLY A 258 -15.20 18.50 -28.57
CA GLY A 258 -14.36 17.69 -29.47
C GLY A 258 -12.87 18.01 -29.42
N THR A 259 -12.43 18.89 -28.49
CA THR A 259 -11.03 19.33 -28.38
C THR A 259 -10.72 19.86 -26.98
N MET A 260 -9.47 19.73 -26.54
CA MET A 260 -8.94 20.33 -25.31
C MET A 260 -8.28 21.70 -25.52
N ARG A 261 -8.33 22.26 -26.72
CA ARG A 261 -7.57 23.48 -27.11
C ARG A 261 -7.70 24.63 -26.12
N ASP A 262 -8.90 24.88 -25.57
CA ASP A 262 -9.17 25.98 -24.65
C ASP A 262 -9.01 25.57 -23.17
N ASP A 263 -8.65 24.33 -22.91
CA ASP A 263 -8.57 23.71 -21.58
C ASP A 263 -7.18 23.06 -21.30
N LEU A 264 -6.13 23.48 -22.04
CA LEU A 264 -4.79 22.92 -21.95
C LEU A 264 -4.16 23.00 -20.53
N GLY A 265 -4.52 24.01 -19.74
CA GLY A 265 -4.07 24.13 -18.35
C GLY A 265 -4.52 23.02 -17.40
N ARG A 266 -5.43 22.13 -17.84
CA ARG A 266 -5.85 20.93 -17.12
C ARG A 266 -4.97 19.72 -17.39
N LEU A 267 -4.03 19.82 -18.33
CA LEU A 267 -3.18 18.73 -18.78
C LEU A 267 -1.73 19.01 -18.40
N VAL A 268 -0.98 17.94 -18.13
CA VAL A 268 0.48 18.05 -18.19
C VAL A 268 0.90 18.21 -19.64
N ASP A 269 1.88 19.07 -19.93
CA ASP A 269 2.43 19.22 -21.29
C ASP A 269 3.39 18.06 -21.64
N MET A 270 3.81 18.03 -22.92
CA MET A 270 4.72 16.99 -23.43
C MET A 270 6.06 17.00 -22.70
N ASP A 271 6.59 18.17 -22.37
CA ASP A 271 7.88 18.31 -21.69
C ASP A 271 7.78 17.86 -20.22
N GLY A 272 6.70 18.23 -19.54
CA GLY A 272 6.42 17.77 -18.18
C GLY A 272 6.27 16.28 -18.08
N PHE A 273 5.52 15.66 -19.01
CA PHE A 273 5.41 14.22 -19.08
C PHE A 273 6.75 13.57 -19.46
N GLY A 274 7.48 14.16 -20.42
CA GLY A 274 8.83 13.72 -20.81
C GLY A 274 9.78 13.66 -19.60
N ARG A 275 9.82 14.71 -18.79
CA ARG A 275 10.62 14.73 -17.54
C ARG A 275 10.21 13.62 -16.58
N LEU A 276 8.91 13.43 -16.32
CA LEU A 276 8.40 12.39 -15.42
C LEU A 276 8.86 10.98 -15.85
N VAL A 277 8.90 10.70 -17.14
CA VAL A 277 9.28 9.37 -17.65
C VAL A 277 10.78 9.25 -17.96
N GLY A 278 11.59 10.30 -17.77
CA GLY A 278 13.04 10.27 -17.96
C GLY A 278 13.44 10.33 -19.45
N LEU A 279 12.76 11.15 -20.25
CA LEU A 279 13.00 11.24 -21.71
C LEU A 279 14.43 11.70 -22.03
N ASP A 280 14.97 12.67 -21.29
CA ASP A 280 16.30 13.22 -21.53
C ASP A 280 17.41 12.18 -21.30
N GLU A 281 17.28 11.36 -20.25
CA GLU A 281 18.20 10.24 -20.00
C GLU A 281 18.17 9.22 -21.13
N HIS A 282 16.99 8.94 -21.69
CA HIS A 282 16.85 8.03 -22.82
C HIS A 282 17.48 8.60 -24.10
N TYR A 283 17.33 9.89 -24.38
CA TYR A 283 18.03 10.54 -25.49
C TYR A 283 19.55 10.52 -25.31
N ALA A 284 20.05 10.77 -24.11
CA ALA A 284 21.48 10.71 -23.82
C ALA A 284 22.05 9.29 -24.02
N LEU A 285 21.31 8.25 -23.57
CA LEU A 285 21.70 6.86 -23.77
C LEU A 285 21.68 6.48 -25.26
N ASP A 286 20.61 6.84 -25.97
CA ASP A 286 20.47 6.55 -27.41
C ASP A 286 21.61 7.20 -28.22
N ALA A 287 21.92 8.47 -27.97
CA ALA A 287 23.02 9.18 -28.60
C ALA A 287 24.38 8.48 -28.34
N ARG A 288 24.62 8.03 -27.10
CA ARG A 288 25.83 7.29 -26.72
C ARG A 288 26.02 6.01 -27.52
N TYR A 289 24.95 5.26 -27.79
CA TYR A 289 25.02 3.97 -28.47
C TYR A 289 24.93 4.06 -30.01
N ARG A 290 24.45 5.19 -30.56
CA ARG A 290 24.47 5.44 -32.01
C ARG A 290 25.81 5.96 -32.54
N SER A 291 26.69 6.45 -31.66
CA SER A 291 28.00 7.01 -32.03
C SER A 291 29.10 5.96 -32.16
N GLY A 292 28.77 4.65 -32.21
CA GLY A 292 29.70 3.53 -32.38
C GLY A 292 29.68 2.91 -33.75
#